data_80c7360cfbdc373237fe49463f2f6747
#
_entry.id   80c7360cfbdc373237fe49463f2f6747
#
_cell.length_a   1.000
_cell.length_b   1.000
_cell.length_c   1.000
_cell.angle_alpha   90.00
_cell.angle_beta   90.00
_cell.angle_gamma   90.00
#
_symmetry.space_group_name_H-M   'P 1'
#
loop_
_entity.id
_entity.type
_entity.pdbx_description
1 polymer ?
#
loop_
_entity_poly.entity_id
_entity_poly.type
_entity_poly.pdbx_seq_one_letter_code
_entity_poly.pdbx_strand_id
1 'polypeptide(L)'
;MKKVFCLLVVFCSFLLCSCDVPQGMRELLAYQGGDFACEAVLSGEKPIALTISRVGDEIIIKPEGMEHIGDAAFVFDEEGAWICSGKTRIKLEKTQLQRLCTVYEMFTLDSAKAWRITEEKPGGIEIYKCESDGNTVYIDANTLLPLRFSAGGEELDVKKFEMAE
;
A
#
# COMPACT_ATOMS: atom_id res chain seq x y z
N MET A 1 -17.96 20.09 47.08
CA MET A 1 -18.26 18.87 46.33
C MET A 1 -18.62 19.11 44.85
N LYS A 2 -19.53 20.04 44.50
CA LYS A 2 -19.91 20.33 43.10
C LYS A 2 -18.74 20.75 42.20
N LYS A 3 -17.77 21.55 42.67
CA LYS A 3 -16.61 22.02 41.89
C LYS A 3 -15.60 20.91 41.55
N VAL A 4 -15.43 19.93 42.46
CA VAL A 4 -14.53 18.79 42.25
C VAL A 4 -15.12 17.82 41.22
N PHE A 5 -16.45 17.65 41.24
CA PHE A 5 -17.15 16.80 40.28
C PHE A 5 -17.07 17.34 38.85
N CYS A 6 -17.24 18.68 38.67
CA CYS A 6 -17.05 19.32 37.35
C CYS A 6 -15.63 19.16 36.82
N LEU A 7 -14.60 19.26 37.69
CA LEU A 7 -13.19 19.11 37.26
C LEU A 7 -12.90 17.68 36.84
N LEU A 8 -13.47 16.70 37.53
CA LEU A 8 -13.31 15.27 37.19
C LEU A 8 -13.98 14.92 35.85
N VAL A 9 -15.17 15.48 35.56
CA VAL A 9 -15.87 15.28 34.31
C VAL A 9 -15.11 15.89 33.13
N VAL A 10 -14.53 17.08 33.28
CA VAL A 10 -13.70 17.73 32.29
C VAL A 10 -12.40 16.93 32.05
N PHE A 11 -11.76 16.41 33.10
CA PHE A 11 -10.57 15.58 32.99
C PHE A 11 -10.85 14.22 32.29
N CYS A 12 -11.98 13.58 32.60
CA CYS A 12 -12.44 12.39 31.91
C CYS A 12 -12.76 12.65 30.44
N SER A 13 -13.31 13.83 30.09
CA SER A 13 -13.55 14.18 28.67
C SER A 13 -12.25 14.34 27.88
N PHE A 14 -11.19 14.85 28.51
CA PHE A 14 -9.86 14.92 27.87
C PHE A 14 -9.19 13.55 27.71
N LEU A 15 -9.48 12.61 28.62
CA LEU A 15 -8.97 11.21 28.48
C LEU A 15 -9.72 10.40 27.43
N LEU A 16 -10.95 10.78 27.09
CA LEU A 16 -11.73 10.15 26.01
C LEU A 16 -11.42 10.76 24.62
N CYS A 17 -10.69 11.87 24.58
CA CYS A 17 -10.13 12.44 23.35
C CYS A 17 -8.71 11.93 23.05
N SER A 18 -8.32 10.73 23.52
CA SER A 18 -7.15 10.05 22.99
C SER A 18 -7.48 9.68 21.56
N CYS A 19 -6.92 10.41 20.62
CA CYS A 19 -6.96 10.12 19.20
C CYS A 19 -6.41 8.70 18.95
N ASP A 20 -7.28 7.71 18.91
CA ASP A 20 -7.00 6.38 18.39
C ASP A 20 -6.96 6.45 16.84
N VAL A 21 -6.03 7.21 16.31
CA VAL A 21 -5.74 7.20 14.87
C VAL A 21 -4.94 5.99 14.40
N PRO A 22 -4.18 5.23 15.21
CA PRO A 22 -3.43 4.09 14.67
C PRO A 22 -4.26 2.83 14.43
N GLN A 23 -5.36 2.61 15.11
CA GLN A 23 -6.12 1.38 14.96
C GLN A 23 -6.73 1.27 13.55
N GLY A 24 -7.28 2.36 13.02
CA GLY A 24 -7.83 2.41 11.68
C GLY A 24 -6.78 2.13 10.59
N MET A 25 -5.60 2.76 10.62
CA MET A 25 -4.61 2.59 9.53
C MET A 25 -3.94 1.23 9.54
N ARG A 26 -3.66 0.66 10.70
CA ARG A 26 -3.14 -0.72 10.82
C ARG A 26 -4.11 -1.73 10.23
N GLU A 27 -5.40 -1.54 10.43
CA GLU A 27 -6.45 -2.39 9.89
C GLU A 27 -6.59 -2.22 8.38
N LEU A 28 -6.56 -0.98 7.88
CA LEU A 28 -6.61 -0.65 6.46
C LEU A 28 -5.39 -1.15 5.68
N LEU A 29 -4.23 -1.27 6.31
CA LEU A 29 -3.01 -1.81 5.71
C LEU A 29 -2.76 -3.29 6.08
N ALA A 30 -3.74 -3.99 6.66
CA ALA A 30 -3.59 -5.39 7.07
C ALA A 30 -3.19 -6.33 5.92
N TYR A 31 -3.58 -6.01 4.68
CA TYR A 31 -3.17 -6.75 3.48
C TYR A 31 -1.64 -6.81 3.30
N GLN A 32 -0.89 -5.86 3.86
CA GLN A 32 0.58 -5.85 3.81
C GLN A 32 1.23 -6.88 4.75
N GLY A 33 0.47 -7.45 5.68
CA GLY A 33 0.97 -8.42 6.65
C GLY A 33 0.99 -9.87 6.16
N GLY A 34 0.44 -10.14 4.97
CA GLY A 34 0.32 -11.49 4.41
C GLY A 34 0.78 -11.58 2.97
N ASP A 35 0.83 -12.80 2.47
CA ASP A 35 1.09 -13.06 1.06
C ASP A 35 -0.13 -12.66 0.23
N PHE A 36 0.11 -12.11 -0.96
CA PHE A 36 -0.95 -11.68 -1.88
C PHE A 36 -0.54 -11.80 -3.34
N ALA A 37 -1.53 -11.79 -4.23
CA ALA A 37 -1.36 -11.59 -5.67
C ALA A 37 -2.23 -10.41 -6.13
N CYS A 38 -1.67 -9.57 -7.00
CA CYS A 38 -2.32 -8.36 -7.49
C CYS A 38 -2.06 -8.18 -8.99
N GLU A 39 -3.11 -7.90 -9.75
CA GLU A 39 -3.03 -7.40 -11.11
C GLU A 39 -3.31 -5.89 -11.10
N ALA A 40 -2.43 -5.10 -11.69
CA ALA A 40 -2.55 -3.65 -11.65
C ALA A 40 -2.04 -3.01 -12.94
N VAL A 41 -2.39 -1.75 -13.16
CA VAL A 41 -1.90 -0.93 -14.26
C VAL A 41 -1.20 0.30 -13.71
N LEU A 42 0.09 0.41 -13.99
CA LEU A 42 0.88 1.59 -13.70
C LEU A 42 0.63 2.63 -14.79
N SER A 43 0.08 3.77 -14.41
CA SER A 43 -0.29 4.86 -15.30
C SER A 43 0.95 5.59 -15.85
N GLY A 44 0.81 6.30 -16.98
CA GLY A 44 1.86 7.08 -17.63
C GLY A 44 1.57 7.28 -19.10
N GLU A 45 2.52 7.85 -19.85
CA GLU A 45 2.39 8.02 -21.31
C GLU A 45 2.12 6.68 -22.02
N LYS A 46 2.75 5.62 -21.52
CA LYS A 46 2.48 4.23 -21.91
C LYS A 46 2.13 3.46 -20.64
N PRO A 47 0.86 3.14 -20.40
CA PRO A 47 0.46 2.32 -19.27
C PRO A 47 1.13 0.96 -19.34
N ILE A 48 1.54 0.44 -18.17
CA ILE A 48 2.19 -0.85 -18.04
C ILE A 48 1.33 -1.73 -17.14
N ALA A 49 0.84 -2.84 -17.67
CA ALA A 49 0.19 -3.84 -16.84
C ALA A 49 1.23 -4.63 -16.06
N LEU A 50 0.96 -4.84 -14.78
CA LEU A 50 1.85 -5.49 -13.83
C LEU A 50 1.12 -6.62 -13.12
N THR A 51 1.80 -7.74 -12.96
CA THR A 51 1.46 -8.72 -11.93
C THR A 51 2.39 -8.51 -10.75
N ILE A 52 1.83 -8.32 -9.57
CA ILE A 52 2.55 -8.04 -8.33
C ILE A 52 2.16 -9.11 -7.33
N SER A 53 3.14 -9.72 -6.67
CA SER A 53 2.87 -10.67 -5.59
C SER A 53 3.80 -10.43 -4.42
N ARG A 54 3.34 -10.77 -3.24
CA ARG A 54 4.14 -10.84 -2.02
C ARG A 54 4.25 -12.30 -1.60
N VAL A 55 5.47 -12.73 -1.30
CA VAL A 55 5.75 -14.04 -0.74
C VAL A 55 6.76 -13.84 0.39
N GLY A 56 6.32 -13.95 1.63
CA GLY A 56 7.12 -13.60 2.81
C GLY A 56 7.51 -12.12 2.79
N ASP A 57 8.81 -11.85 2.80
CA ASP A 57 9.35 -10.48 2.81
C ASP A 57 9.68 -9.94 1.40
N GLU A 58 9.46 -10.74 0.36
CA GLU A 58 9.75 -10.37 -1.02
C GLU A 58 8.50 -9.85 -1.73
N ILE A 59 8.63 -8.73 -2.46
CA ILE A 59 7.63 -8.26 -3.43
C ILE A 59 8.18 -8.52 -4.82
N ILE A 60 7.43 -9.30 -5.61
CA ILE A 60 7.77 -9.73 -6.95
C ILE A 60 6.91 -8.96 -7.94
N ILE A 61 7.53 -8.24 -8.88
CA ILE A 61 6.85 -7.42 -9.88
C ILE A 61 7.21 -7.97 -11.27
N LYS A 62 6.19 -8.31 -12.05
CA LYS A 62 6.31 -8.78 -13.44
C LYS A 62 5.55 -7.84 -14.36
N PRO A 63 6.21 -7.00 -15.16
CA PRO A 63 5.56 -6.27 -16.23
C PRO A 63 5.07 -7.22 -17.33
N GLU A 64 3.87 -7.00 -17.85
CA GLU A 64 3.39 -7.69 -19.05
C GLU A 64 4.25 -7.32 -20.27
N GLY A 65 4.31 -8.22 -21.24
CA GLY A 65 5.11 -8.01 -22.45
C GLY A 65 6.59 -8.40 -22.30
N MET A 66 6.98 -8.95 -21.15
CA MET A 66 8.32 -9.48 -20.91
C MET A 66 8.46 -10.99 -21.17
N GLU A 67 7.48 -11.62 -21.82
CA GLU A 67 7.45 -13.08 -22.06
C GLU A 67 8.68 -13.57 -22.84
N HIS A 68 9.26 -12.71 -23.68
CA HIS A 68 10.49 -13.02 -24.42
C HIS A 68 11.76 -13.03 -23.57
N ILE A 69 11.70 -12.58 -22.31
CA ILE A 69 12.77 -12.69 -21.32
C ILE A 69 12.57 -13.94 -20.42
N GLY A 70 11.58 -14.77 -20.75
CA GLY A 70 11.24 -15.97 -20.01
C GLY A 70 10.60 -15.67 -18.64
N ASP A 71 11.00 -16.41 -17.59
CA ASP A 71 10.46 -16.27 -16.24
C ASP A 71 11.06 -15.10 -15.44
N ALA A 72 11.61 -14.07 -16.14
CA ALA A 72 12.23 -12.95 -15.46
C ALA A 72 11.21 -12.14 -14.64
N ALA A 73 11.60 -11.81 -13.41
CA ALA A 73 10.82 -10.99 -12.50
C ALA A 73 11.74 -10.01 -11.78
N PHE A 74 11.20 -8.86 -11.40
CA PHE A 74 11.86 -7.96 -10.47
C PHE A 74 11.45 -8.34 -9.06
N VAL A 75 12.42 -8.56 -8.19
CA VAL A 75 12.21 -8.92 -6.78
C VAL A 75 12.78 -7.81 -5.91
N PHE A 76 11.99 -7.37 -4.96
CA PHE A 76 12.34 -6.33 -4.00
C PHE A 76 12.24 -6.91 -2.59
N ASP A 77 13.26 -6.66 -1.79
CA ASP A 77 13.35 -7.01 -0.39
C ASP A 77 14.08 -5.90 0.40
N GLU A 78 14.33 -6.11 1.69
CA GLU A 78 15.05 -5.15 2.53
C GLU A 78 16.50 -4.93 2.07
N GLU A 79 17.12 -5.91 1.40
CA GLU A 79 18.51 -5.85 0.92
C GLU A 79 18.64 -5.12 -0.41
N GLY A 80 17.54 -4.95 -1.17
CA GLY A 80 17.58 -4.22 -2.43
C GLY A 80 16.58 -4.64 -3.50
N ALA A 81 16.99 -4.40 -4.74
CA ALA A 81 16.24 -4.75 -5.94
C ALA A 81 17.05 -5.74 -6.79
N TRP A 82 16.37 -6.72 -7.35
CA TRP A 82 16.97 -7.81 -8.08
C TRP A 82 16.20 -8.10 -9.37
N ILE A 83 16.87 -8.58 -10.41
CA ILE A 83 16.22 -9.31 -11.48
C ILE A 83 16.50 -10.80 -11.28
N CYS A 84 15.45 -11.60 -11.29
CA CYS A 84 15.50 -13.04 -11.09
C CYS A 84 14.97 -13.76 -12.33
N SER A 85 15.69 -14.79 -12.79
CA SER A 85 15.26 -15.69 -13.87
C SER A 85 15.78 -17.10 -13.58
N GLY A 86 14.87 -18.03 -13.31
CA GLY A 86 15.21 -19.36 -12.85
C GLY A 86 16.04 -19.31 -11.55
N LYS A 87 17.30 -19.80 -11.62
CA LYS A 87 18.22 -19.79 -10.46
C LYS A 87 19.13 -18.56 -10.40
N THR A 88 19.05 -17.68 -11.39
CA THR A 88 19.91 -16.50 -11.47
C THR A 88 19.25 -15.33 -10.76
N ARG A 89 19.99 -14.67 -9.86
CA ARG A 89 19.58 -13.45 -9.16
C ARG A 89 20.68 -12.41 -9.32
N ILE A 90 20.37 -11.28 -9.96
CA ILE A 90 21.31 -10.19 -10.24
C ILE A 90 20.83 -8.94 -9.51
N LYS A 91 21.67 -8.35 -8.67
CA LYS A 91 21.37 -7.10 -7.97
C LYS A 91 21.35 -5.94 -8.96
N LEU A 92 20.35 -5.09 -8.82
CA LEU A 92 20.15 -3.92 -9.66
C LEU A 92 20.30 -2.63 -8.83
N GLU A 93 20.72 -1.57 -9.49
CA GLU A 93 20.73 -0.25 -8.87
C GLU A 93 19.30 0.35 -8.92
N LYS A 94 18.81 0.85 -7.78
CA LYS A 94 17.46 1.44 -7.66
C LYS A 94 17.23 2.59 -8.65
N THR A 95 18.27 3.34 -9.00
CA THR A 95 18.21 4.45 -9.97
C THR A 95 17.76 4.00 -11.37
N GLN A 96 18.00 2.75 -11.75
CA GLN A 96 17.59 2.17 -13.04
C GLN A 96 16.12 1.71 -13.03
N LEU A 97 15.53 1.55 -11.83
CA LEU A 97 14.20 0.97 -11.63
C LEU A 97 13.26 1.94 -10.90
N GLN A 98 13.47 3.26 -11.00
CA GLN A 98 12.77 4.25 -10.21
C GLN A 98 11.25 4.04 -10.14
N ARG A 99 10.58 3.79 -11.26
CA ARG A 99 9.14 3.54 -11.30
C ARG A 99 8.73 2.26 -10.55
N LEU A 100 9.50 1.17 -10.71
CA LEU A 100 9.24 -0.08 -10.00
C LEU A 100 9.57 0.01 -8.51
N CYS A 101 10.57 0.81 -8.13
CA CYS A 101 10.84 1.12 -6.72
C CYS A 101 9.65 1.87 -6.10
N THR A 102 9.05 2.83 -6.82
CA THR A 102 7.84 3.51 -6.36
C THR A 102 6.67 2.53 -6.19
N VAL A 103 6.52 1.57 -7.12
CA VAL A 103 5.51 0.51 -6.96
C VAL A 103 5.79 -0.34 -5.71
N TYR A 104 7.03 -0.73 -5.46
CA TYR A 104 7.40 -1.45 -4.22
C TYR A 104 7.03 -0.63 -2.97
N GLU A 105 7.34 0.67 -2.95
CA GLU A 105 7.00 1.57 -1.83
C GLU A 105 5.49 1.68 -1.59
N MET A 106 4.65 1.59 -2.64
CA MET A 106 3.18 1.56 -2.52
C MET A 106 2.68 0.35 -1.73
N PHE A 107 3.39 -0.78 -1.77
CA PHE A 107 3.03 -2.01 -1.05
C PHE A 107 3.78 -2.20 0.28
N THR A 108 4.62 -1.22 0.67
CA THR A 108 5.40 -1.23 1.92
C THR A 108 5.17 0.04 2.74
N LEU A 109 3.92 0.53 2.75
CA LEU A 109 3.53 1.75 3.46
C LEU A 109 3.67 1.56 4.98
N ASP A 110 4.24 2.54 5.65
CA ASP A 110 4.40 2.53 7.10
C ASP A 110 3.11 2.99 7.81
N SER A 111 2.45 2.07 8.51
CA SER A 111 1.23 2.35 9.27
C SER A 111 1.47 3.23 10.50
N ALA A 112 2.73 3.39 10.95
CA ALA A 112 3.09 4.22 12.11
C ALA A 112 3.19 5.71 11.76
N LYS A 113 3.24 6.06 10.46
CA LYS A 113 3.21 7.46 10.02
C LYS A 113 1.87 8.13 10.31
N ALA A 114 1.88 9.46 10.29
CA ALA A 114 0.66 10.25 10.41
C ALA A 114 -0.15 10.16 9.10
N TRP A 115 -1.27 9.46 9.15
CA TRP A 115 -2.19 9.31 8.03
C TRP A 115 -3.46 10.14 8.25
N ARG A 116 -3.93 10.80 7.19
CA ARG A 116 -5.25 11.39 7.13
C ARG A 116 -6.19 10.45 6.39
N ILE A 117 -7.20 9.94 7.08
CA ILE A 117 -8.21 9.06 6.52
C ILE A 117 -9.47 9.87 6.25
N THR A 118 -10.00 9.76 5.04
CA THR A 118 -11.26 10.41 4.62
C THR A 118 -12.16 9.37 3.97
N GLU A 119 -13.41 9.34 4.37
CA GLU A 119 -14.42 8.51 3.71
C GLU A 119 -14.94 9.25 2.48
N GLU A 120 -14.97 8.58 1.34
CA GLU A 120 -15.49 9.10 0.07
C GLU A 120 -16.46 8.09 -0.54
N LYS A 121 -17.37 8.57 -1.39
CA LYS A 121 -18.37 7.71 -2.06
C LYS A 121 -18.50 8.01 -3.57
N PRO A 122 -17.42 7.87 -4.34
CA PRO A 122 -17.48 8.11 -5.79
C PRO A 122 -18.36 7.05 -6.46
N GLY A 123 -19.35 7.51 -7.24
CA GLY A 123 -20.24 6.58 -7.97
C GLY A 123 -21.04 5.62 -7.11
N GLY A 124 -21.18 5.88 -5.80
CA GLY A 124 -21.87 5.02 -4.86
C GLY A 124 -21.03 3.95 -4.18
N ILE A 125 -19.75 3.82 -4.54
CA ILE A 125 -18.80 2.89 -3.91
C ILE A 125 -18.19 3.59 -2.70
N GLU A 126 -18.27 2.98 -1.53
CA GLU A 126 -17.66 3.49 -0.30
C GLU A 126 -16.19 3.14 -0.26
N ILE A 127 -15.34 4.16 -0.10
CA ILE A 127 -13.89 4.01 -0.06
C ILE A 127 -13.27 4.82 1.08
N TYR A 128 -12.16 4.35 1.59
CA TYR A 128 -11.26 5.13 2.44
C TYR A 128 -10.13 5.69 1.57
N LYS A 129 -9.99 7.02 1.57
CA LYS A 129 -8.82 7.71 1.04
C LYS A 129 -7.86 7.98 2.17
N CYS A 130 -6.68 7.40 2.12
CA CYS A 130 -5.64 7.53 3.14
C CYS A 130 -4.45 8.29 2.57
N GLU A 131 -4.06 9.41 3.16
CA GLU A 131 -3.00 10.30 2.66
C GLU A 131 -1.90 10.49 3.72
N SER A 132 -0.64 10.34 3.34
CA SER A 132 0.54 10.62 4.17
C SER A 132 1.77 10.92 3.31
N ASP A 133 2.47 12.02 3.57
CA ASP A 133 3.78 12.35 2.98
C ASP A 133 3.85 12.19 1.44
N GLY A 134 2.82 12.65 0.72
CA GLY A 134 2.74 12.53 -0.75
C GLY A 134 2.35 11.16 -1.27
N ASN A 135 2.06 10.20 -0.38
CA ASN A 135 1.46 8.93 -0.72
C ASN A 135 -0.05 8.98 -0.49
N THR A 136 -0.80 8.35 -1.39
CA THR A 136 -2.24 8.17 -1.25
C THR A 136 -2.58 6.72 -1.56
N VAL A 137 -3.40 6.09 -0.73
CA VAL A 137 -4.00 4.80 -1.02
C VAL A 137 -5.52 4.91 -0.90
N TYR A 138 -6.22 4.33 -1.87
CA TYR A 138 -7.67 4.20 -1.88
C TYR A 138 -8.02 2.75 -1.59
N ILE A 139 -8.83 2.53 -0.58
CA ILE A 139 -9.17 1.20 -0.04
C ILE A 139 -10.67 1.04 -0.10
N ASP A 140 -11.16 -0.07 -0.61
CA ASP A 140 -12.57 -0.43 -0.59
C ASP A 140 -13.05 -0.62 0.85
N ALA A 141 -14.12 0.10 1.25
CA ALA A 141 -14.58 0.09 2.63
C ALA A 141 -15.23 -1.25 3.06
N ASN A 142 -15.64 -2.08 2.10
CA ASN A 142 -16.28 -3.36 2.40
C ASN A 142 -15.27 -4.50 2.51
N THR A 143 -14.26 -4.52 1.63
CA THR A 143 -13.28 -5.60 1.54
C THR A 143 -11.97 -5.29 2.24
N LEU A 144 -11.70 -4.01 2.53
CA LEU A 144 -10.44 -3.47 3.05
C LEU A 144 -9.24 -3.77 2.13
N LEU A 145 -9.49 -3.99 0.84
CA LEU A 145 -8.47 -4.22 -0.16
C LEU A 145 -8.14 -2.94 -0.95
N PRO A 146 -6.90 -2.76 -1.40
CA PRO A 146 -6.50 -1.57 -2.13
C PRO A 146 -7.13 -1.54 -3.53
N LEU A 147 -7.60 -0.37 -3.94
CA LEU A 147 -8.15 -0.10 -5.27
C LEU A 147 -7.19 0.70 -6.14
N ARG A 148 -6.43 1.61 -5.52
CA ARG A 148 -5.49 2.49 -6.19
C ARG A 148 -4.44 2.99 -5.24
N PHE A 149 -3.24 3.23 -5.77
CA PHE A 149 -2.16 3.93 -5.10
C PHE A 149 -1.71 5.14 -5.91
N SER A 150 -1.21 6.16 -5.22
CA SER A 150 -0.47 7.28 -5.83
C SER A 150 0.72 7.61 -4.96
N ALA A 151 1.91 7.64 -5.55
CA ALA A 151 3.16 7.96 -4.88
C ALA A 151 4.20 8.47 -5.90
N GLY A 152 5.00 9.47 -5.53
CA GLY A 152 6.10 9.93 -6.37
C GLY A 152 5.71 10.40 -7.78
N GLY A 153 4.44 10.80 -7.99
CA GLY A 153 3.89 11.17 -9.30
C GLY A 153 3.45 9.99 -10.17
N GLU A 154 3.59 8.76 -9.67
CA GLU A 154 3.06 7.55 -10.31
C GLU A 154 1.70 7.19 -9.72
N GLU A 155 0.82 6.63 -10.56
CA GLU A 155 -0.47 6.07 -10.14
C GLU A 155 -0.55 4.60 -10.53
N LEU A 156 -1.03 3.76 -9.63
CA LEU A 156 -1.22 2.33 -9.82
C LEU A 156 -2.69 1.98 -9.57
N ASP A 157 -3.41 1.63 -10.63
CA ASP A 157 -4.79 1.16 -10.56
C ASP A 157 -4.81 -0.36 -10.37
N VAL A 158 -5.35 -0.82 -9.25
CA VAL A 158 -5.53 -2.24 -8.95
C VAL A 158 -6.74 -2.78 -9.71
N LYS A 159 -6.56 -3.85 -10.46
CA LYS A 159 -7.61 -4.52 -11.23
C LYS A 159 -8.13 -5.77 -10.52
N LYS A 160 -7.24 -6.46 -9.83
CA LYS A 160 -7.56 -7.64 -9.05
C LYS A 160 -6.61 -7.71 -7.86
N PHE A 161 -7.12 -8.09 -6.70
CA PHE A 161 -6.32 -8.29 -5.49
C PHE A 161 -6.83 -9.53 -4.75
N GLU A 162 -5.94 -10.46 -4.43
CA GLU A 162 -6.25 -11.71 -3.76
C GLU A 162 -5.23 -11.93 -2.64
N MET A 163 -5.71 -12.17 -1.43
CA MET A 163 -4.86 -12.64 -0.32
C MET A 163 -4.62 -14.13 -0.50
N ALA A 164 -3.39 -14.58 -0.26
CA ALA A 164 -3.11 -16.02 -0.18
C ALA A 164 -3.72 -16.59 1.11
N GLU A 165 -4.30 -17.77 1.01
CA GLU A 165 -4.87 -18.51 2.14
C GLU A 165 -3.79 -19.17 3.00
#